data_b580f9ad26cef3722f4c85574c30dd57
#
_entry.id   b580f9ad26cef3722f4c85574c30dd57
#
_cell.length_a   1.000
_cell.length_b   1.000
_cell.length_c   1.000
_cell.angle_alpha   90.00
_cell.angle_beta   90.00
_cell.angle_gamma   90.00
#
_symmetry.space_group_name_H-M   'P 1'
#
loop_
_entity.id
_entity.type
_entity.pdbx_description
1 polymer ?
#
loop_
_entity_poly.entity_id
_entity_poly.type
_entity_poly.pdbx_seq_one_letter_code
_entity_poly.pdbx_strand_id
1 'polypeptide(L)'
;MARLQQSFQQVTLKNLAIYRELNLICQAFQAAEVPLIVLKGGYLATAVYPHIGQRAMGDLDLLVPPQQLPQAATLLDKMGWQTKRPYTIESRLEHDLHLPKLRKVGSPFEVELHWNIVRPGQSNEMLPDALWPHTIPFSSAGPAASAFAFHLQLIHLIIHVAHNHQFSFDLRSLHDIALLLKKHGESVEWHRFVDLVQKWGWQRHAALVCCLICQI
;
A
#
# COMPACT_ATOMS: atom_id res chain seq x y z
N MET A 1 -23.04 20.72 -7.23
CA MET A 1 -22.43 20.96 -5.88
C MET A 1 -22.90 19.93 -4.86
N ALA A 2 -24.20 19.74 -4.62
CA ALA A 2 -24.72 18.79 -3.58
C ALA A 2 -24.19 17.34 -3.74
N ARG A 3 -24.15 16.78 -4.96
CA ARG A 3 -23.61 15.43 -5.22
C ARG A 3 -22.13 15.28 -4.86
N LEU A 4 -21.31 16.29 -5.15
CA LEU A 4 -19.89 16.25 -4.80
C LEU A 4 -19.69 16.31 -3.29
N GLN A 5 -20.47 17.14 -2.60
CA GLN A 5 -20.42 17.23 -1.13
C GLN A 5 -20.87 15.93 -0.47
N GLN A 6 -21.93 15.29 -0.97
CA GLN A 6 -22.38 13.99 -0.50
C GLN A 6 -21.31 12.90 -0.72
N SER A 7 -20.72 12.85 -1.92
CA SER A 7 -19.63 11.90 -2.21
C SER A 7 -18.42 12.11 -1.28
N PHE A 8 -18.01 13.35 -1.07
CA PHE A 8 -16.94 13.70 -0.15
C PHE A 8 -17.22 13.22 1.29
N GLN A 9 -18.45 13.44 1.79
CA GLN A 9 -18.86 12.96 3.11
C GLN A 9 -18.86 11.44 3.20
N GLN A 10 -19.37 10.73 2.19
CA GLN A 10 -19.37 9.27 2.14
C GLN A 10 -17.95 8.70 2.15
N VAL A 11 -17.04 9.27 1.35
CA VAL A 11 -15.63 8.88 1.33
C VAL A 11 -14.98 9.14 2.69
N THR A 12 -15.27 10.30 3.31
CA THR A 12 -14.74 10.62 4.64
C THR A 12 -15.17 9.60 5.68
N LEU A 13 -16.47 9.27 5.76
CA LEU A 13 -17.00 8.30 6.72
C LEU A 13 -16.40 6.90 6.49
N LYS A 14 -16.30 6.47 5.23
CA LYS A 14 -15.68 5.19 4.90
C LYS A 14 -14.21 5.15 5.32
N ASN A 15 -13.45 6.20 5.04
CA ASN A 15 -12.04 6.27 5.40
C ASN A 15 -11.83 6.33 6.92
N LEU A 16 -12.69 7.01 7.66
CA LEU A 16 -12.66 6.96 9.13
C LEU A 16 -12.88 5.54 9.67
N ALA A 17 -13.79 4.77 9.08
CA ALA A 17 -13.98 3.36 9.43
C ALA A 17 -12.74 2.51 9.10
N ILE A 18 -12.08 2.77 7.96
CA ILE A 18 -10.82 2.11 7.59
C ILE A 18 -9.72 2.41 8.62
N TYR A 19 -9.51 3.67 8.98
CA TYR A 19 -8.47 4.04 9.96
C TYR A 19 -8.75 3.52 11.37
N ARG A 20 -10.02 3.41 11.78
CA ARG A 20 -10.39 2.74 13.03
C ARG A 20 -9.96 1.28 13.03
N GLU A 21 -10.29 0.53 11.97
CA GLU A 21 -9.90 -0.88 11.86
C GLU A 21 -8.37 -1.02 11.71
N LEU A 22 -7.72 -0.15 10.95
CA LEU A 22 -6.27 -0.12 10.82
C LEU A 22 -5.59 0.03 12.19
N ASN A 23 -6.09 0.92 13.02
CA ASN A 23 -5.54 1.11 14.38
C ASN A 23 -5.69 -0.18 15.22
N LEU A 24 -6.83 -0.86 15.16
CA LEU A 24 -7.04 -2.14 15.86
C LEU A 24 -6.10 -3.24 15.34
N ILE A 25 -5.90 -3.30 14.01
CA ILE A 25 -4.95 -4.23 13.40
C ILE A 25 -3.53 -3.92 13.88
N CYS A 26 -3.11 -2.65 13.85
CA CYS A 26 -1.78 -2.24 14.32
C CYS A 26 -1.54 -2.62 15.78
N GLN A 27 -2.53 -2.43 16.67
CA GLN A 27 -2.44 -2.83 18.07
C GLN A 27 -2.28 -4.35 18.23
N ALA A 28 -3.07 -5.13 17.50
CA ALA A 28 -2.99 -6.60 17.55
C ALA A 28 -1.64 -7.12 17.02
N PHE A 29 -1.13 -6.52 15.93
CA PHE A 29 0.14 -6.89 15.34
C PHE A 29 1.32 -6.48 16.23
N GLN A 30 1.25 -5.30 16.84
CA GLN A 30 2.25 -4.86 17.83
C GLN A 30 2.33 -5.81 19.03
N ALA A 31 1.17 -6.19 19.59
CA ALA A 31 1.12 -7.12 20.72
C ALA A 31 1.66 -8.52 20.39
N ALA A 32 1.67 -8.89 19.12
CA ALA A 32 2.19 -10.15 18.60
C ALA A 32 3.60 -10.03 17.98
N GLU A 33 4.23 -8.85 18.09
CA GLU A 33 5.55 -8.52 17.51
C GLU A 33 5.64 -8.76 16.00
N VAL A 34 4.52 -8.57 15.27
CA VAL A 34 4.45 -8.62 13.81
C VAL A 34 4.66 -7.22 13.24
N PRO A 35 5.79 -6.92 12.59
CA PRO A 35 6.00 -5.63 11.95
C PRO A 35 5.04 -5.43 10.77
N LEU A 36 4.59 -4.19 10.57
CA LEU A 36 3.56 -3.84 9.62
C LEU A 36 3.92 -2.58 8.83
N ILE A 37 3.83 -2.67 7.51
CA ILE A 37 3.90 -1.51 6.63
C ILE A 37 2.51 -1.26 6.03
N VAL A 38 2.03 -0.03 6.13
CA VAL A 38 0.78 0.42 5.50
C VAL A 38 1.09 0.94 4.11
N LEU A 39 0.42 0.35 3.12
CA LEU A 39 0.68 0.63 1.71
C LEU A 39 -0.38 1.58 1.10
N LYS A 40 -0.07 2.13 -0.06
CA LYS A 40 -1.00 2.81 -0.98
C LYS A 40 -1.97 3.78 -0.27
N GLY A 41 -3.28 3.58 -0.49
CA GLY A 41 -4.35 4.46 0.04
C GLY A 41 -4.31 4.63 1.54
N GLY A 42 -3.99 3.58 2.30
CA GLY A 42 -3.90 3.62 3.76
C GLY A 42 -2.85 4.61 4.27
N TYR A 43 -1.76 4.79 3.56
CA TYR A 43 -0.75 5.81 3.83
C TYR A 43 -1.12 7.16 3.18
N LEU A 44 -1.43 7.16 1.87
CA LEU A 44 -1.56 8.37 1.08
C LEU A 44 -2.68 9.30 1.56
N ALA A 45 -3.82 8.76 1.97
CA ALA A 45 -4.99 9.56 2.31
C ALA A 45 -4.77 10.52 3.49
N THR A 46 -3.87 10.20 4.43
CA THR A 46 -3.50 11.11 5.53
C THR A 46 -2.17 11.79 5.33
N ALA A 47 -1.21 11.12 4.68
CA ALA A 47 0.14 11.65 4.53
C ALA A 47 0.28 12.62 3.36
N VAL A 48 -0.52 12.45 2.31
CA VAL A 48 -0.36 13.20 1.04
C VAL A 48 -1.54 14.12 0.75
N TYR A 49 -2.77 13.63 0.91
CA TYR A 49 -3.96 14.41 0.63
C TYR A 49 -4.27 15.44 1.72
N PRO A 50 -4.80 16.63 1.37
CA PRO A 50 -5.21 17.64 2.35
C PRO A 50 -6.32 17.17 3.29
N HIS A 51 -7.19 16.27 2.82
CA HIS A 51 -8.27 15.71 3.61
C HIS A 51 -8.57 14.27 3.19
N ILE A 52 -8.82 13.37 4.16
CA ILE A 52 -9.07 11.95 3.90
C ILE A 52 -10.26 11.69 2.97
N GLY A 53 -11.24 12.59 2.91
CA GLY A 53 -12.38 12.53 2.00
C GLY A 53 -12.06 12.75 0.52
N GLN A 54 -10.83 13.17 0.20
CA GLN A 54 -10.37 13.39 -1.17
C GLN A 54 -9.72 12.15 -1.80
N ARG A 55 -9.39 11.14 -0.99
CA ARG A 55 -8.78 9.89 -1.46
C ARG A 55 -9.67 8.70 -1.15
N ALA A 56 -10.56 8.34 -2.09
CA ALA A 56 -11.40 7.15 -1.92
C ALA A 56 -10.54 5.87 -1.87
N MET A 57 -10.85 5.00 -0.90
CA MET A 57 -10.23 3.69 -0.73
C MET A 57 -11.28 2.58 -0.87
N GLY A 58 -10.94 1.50 -1.57
CA GLY A 58 -11.74 0.27 -1.69
C GLY A 58 -11.28 -0.82 -0.74
N ASP A 59 -9.99 -0.80 -0.48
CA ASP A 59 -9.24 -1.79 0.26
C ASP A 59 -8.20 -1.14 1.17
N LEU A 60 -7.68 -1.92 2.08
CA LEU A 60 -6.58 -1.60 2.97
C LEU A 60 -5.45 -2.58 2.68
N ASP A 61 -4.38 -2.08 2.09
CA ASP A 61 -3.18 -2.85 1.75
C ASP A 61 -2.18 -2.80 2.91
N LEU A 62 -1.80 -3.97 3.42
CA LEU A 62 -0.89 -4.17 4.54
C LEU A 62 0.25 -5.09 4.11
N LEU A 63 1.49 -4.80 4.47
CA LEU A 63 2.63 -5.63 4.15
C LEU A 63 3.32 -6.12 5.42
N VAL A 64 3.62 -7.41 5.46
CA VAL A 64 4.34 -8.09 6.54
C VAL A 64 5.51 -8.91 5.98
N PRO A 65 6.51 -9.27 6.79
CA PRO A 65 7.55 -10.20 6.36
C PRO A 65 6.94 -11.55 5.96
N PRO A 66 7.44 -12.21 4.90
CA PRO A 66 6.93 -13.52 4.49
C PRO A 66 6.91 -14.57 5.59
N GLN A 67 7.92 -14.54 6.46
CA GLN A 67 8.07 -15.48 7.59
C GLN A 67 6.97 -15.32 8.65
N GLN A 68 6.38 -14.12 8.73
CA GLN A 68 5.31 -13.80 9.69
C GLN A 68 3.91 -13.81 9.05
N LEU A 69 3.83 -14.11 7.76
CA LEU A 69 2.55 -14.17 7.04
C LEU A 69 1.53 -15.13 7.67
N PRO A 70 1.90 -16.38 8.11
CA PRO A 70 0.97 -17.27 8.79
C PRO A 70 0.40 -16.69 10.08
N GLN A 71 1.26 -16.05 10.89
CA GLN A 71 0.86 -15.42 12.14
C GLN A 71 -0.07 -14.23 11.88
N ALA A 72 0.28 -13.36 10.94
CA ALA A 72 -0.51 -12.21 10.54
C ALA A 72 -1.90 -12.62 10.01
N ALA A 73 -1.96 -13.65 9.17
CA ALA A 73 -3.22 -14.19 8.66
C ALA A 73 -4.12 -14.72 9.79
N THR A 74 -3.53 -15.44 10.76
CA THR A 74 -4.24 -15.95 11.94
C THR A 74 -4.78 -14.81 12.81
N LEU A 75 -4.03 -13.72 12.99
CA LEU A 75 -4.48 -12.56 13.75
C LEU A 75 -5.67 -11.89 13.06
N LEU A 76 -5.61 -11.69 11.75
CA LEU A 76 -6.70 -11.10 10.97
C LEU A 76 -7.95 -11.98 11.01
N ASP A 77 -7.79 -13.32 10.93
CA ASP A 77 -8.92 -14.26 11.05
C ASP A 77 -9.61 -14.15 12.41
N LYS A 78 -8.84 -14.11 13.52
CA LYS A 78 -9.38 -13.88 14.87
C LYS A 78 -10.11 -12.54 15.02
N MET A 79 -9.76 -11.53 14.22
CA MET A 79 -10.43 -10.23 14.15
C MET A 79 -11.65 -10.23 13.22
N GLY A 80 -11.98 -11.38 12.60
CA GLY A 80 -13.10 -11.58 11.69
C GLY A 80 -12.82 -11.21 10.23
N TRP A 81 -11.56 -10.98 9.85
CA TRP A 81 -11.13 -10.77 8.47
C TRP A 81 -10.87 -12.11 7.77
N GLN A 82 -11.79 -12.56 6.92
CA GLN A 82 -11.77 -13.90 6.34
C GLN A 82 -11.92 -13.88 4.82
N THR A 83 -11.48 -14.94 4.17
CA THR A 83 -11.73 -15.18 2.75
C THR A 83 -12.50 -16.47 2.55
N LYS A 84 -13.39 -16.48 1.55
CA LYS A 84 -14.09 -17.70 1.11
C LYS A 84 -13.27 -18.49 0.08
N ARG A 85 -12.20 -17.92 -0.46
CA ARG A 85 -11.36 -18.59 -1.45
C ARG A 85 -10.36 -19.49 -0.75
N PRO A 86 -10.33 -20.80 -1.04
CA PRO A 86 -9.31 -21.69 -0.49
C PRO A 86 -7.93 -21.26 -0.96
N TYR A 87 -6.95 -21.31 -0.10
CA TYR A 87 -5.55 -21.07 -0.43
C TYR A 87 -4.63 -21.80 0.58
N THR A 88 -3.41 -22.03 0.15
CA THR A 88 -2.31 -22.37 1.05
C THR A 88 -1.29 -21.24 1.02
N ILE A 89 -0.64 -20.98 2.12
CA ILE A 89 0.37 -19.90 2.23
C ILE A 89 1.54 -20.20 1.29
N GLU A 90 1.99 -21.44 1.24
CA GLU A 90 3.10 -21.90 0.41
C GLU A 90 2.83 -21.58 -1.08
N SER A 91 1.67 -22.01 -1.59
CA SER A 91 1.29 -21.74 -2.98
C SER A 91 1.18 -20.25 -3.28
N ARG A 92 0.73 -19.44 -2.31
CA ARG A 92 0.66 -17.99 -2.49
C ARG A 92 2.04 -17.35 -2.52
N LEU A 93 2.93 -17.74 -1.62
CA LEU A 93 4.31 -17.23 -1.59
C LEU A 93 5.05 -17.52 -2.90
N GLU A 94 4.75 -18.63 -3.58
CA GLU A 94 5.36 -19.00 -4.86
C GLU A 94 4.83 -18.24 -6.07
N HIS A 95 3.56 -17.79 -6.06
CA HIS A 95 2.89 -17.31 -7.28
C HIS A 95 2.29 -15.91 -7.19
N ASP A 96 2.11 -15.39 -5.97
CA ASP A 96 1.45 -14.11 -5.75
C ASP A 96 2.28 -13.15 -4.90
N LEU A 97 1.73 -11.97 -4.64
CA LEU A 97 2.33 -10.95 -3.77
C LEU A 97 1.48 -10.63 -2.53
N HIS A 98 0.25 -11.15 -2.48
CA HIS A 98 -0.70 -10.99 -1.37
C HIS A 98 -1.65 -12.19 -1.24
N LEU A 99 -2.25 -12.37 -0.07
CA LEU A 99 -3.34 -13.32 0.15
C LEU A 99 -4.60 -12.93 -0.64
N PRO A 100 -5.54 -13.87 -0.86
CA PRO A 100 -6.86 -13.49 -1.35
C PRO A 100 -7.48 -12.43 -0.44
N LYS A 101 -8.23 -11.50 -1.05
CA LYS A 101 -8.89 -10.40 -0.32
C LYS A 101 -9.68 -10.93 0.87
N LEU A 102 -9.43 -10.32 2.02
CA LEU A 102 -10.10 -10.64 3.27
C LEU A 102 -11.29 -9.69 3.47
N ARG A 103 -12.40 -10.23 3.96
CA ARG A 103 -13.65 -9.51 4.22
C ARG A 103 -14.07 -9.72 5.66
N LYS A 104 -14.67 -8.70 6.24
CA LYS A 104 -15.29 -8.76 7.57
C LYS A 104 -16.76 -8.40 7.45
N VAL A 105 -17.62 -9.14 8.11
CA VAL A 105 -19.08 -8.87 8.09
C VAL A 105 -19.35 -7.45 8.57
N GLY A 106 -20.14 -6.70 7.79
CA GLY A 106 -20.45 -5.29 8.08
C GLY A 106 -19.35 -4.28 7.71
N SER A 107 -18.19 -4.72 7.22
CA SER A 107 -17.14 -3.82 6.75
C SER A 107 -17.42 -3.34 5.32
N PRO A 108 -17.30 -2.02 5.03
CA PRO A 108 -17.47 -1.49 3.68
C PRO A 108 -16.20 -1.58 2.82
N PHE A 109 -15.15 -2.24 3.28
CA PHE A 109 -13.87 -2.38 2.58
C PHE A 109 -13.28 -3.77 2.79
N GLU A 110 -12.23 -4.09 2.04
CA GLU A 110 -11.49 -5.34 2.07
C GLU A 110 -10.08 -5.10 2.61
N VAL A 111 -9.42 -6.15 3.12
CA VAL A 111 -8.00 -6.12 3.51
C VAL A 111 -7.22 -7.02 2.56
N GLU A 112 -6.10 -6.51 2.03
CA GLU A 112 -5.10 -7.26 1.28
C GLU A 112 -3.82 -7.37 2.12
N LEU A 113 -3.46 -8.59 2.50
CA LEU A 113 -2.23 -8.87 3.24
C LEU A 113 -1.13 -9.28 2.28
N HIS A 114 -0.18 -8.39 2.09
CA HIS A 114 0.97 -8.52 1.20
C HIS A 114 2.21 -9.02 1.94
N TRP A 115 3.16 -9.59 1.20
CA TRP A 115 4.54 -9.85 1.65
C TRP A 115 5.57 -9.31 0.67
N ASN A 116 5.13 -8.83 -0.50
CA ASN A 116 5.95 -8.13 -1.47
C ASN A 116 5.09 -7.12 -2.25
N ILE A 117 5.71 -6.29 -3.07
CA ILE A 117 5.03 -5.33 -3.98
C ILE A 117 5.11 -5.78 -5.44
N VAL A 118 5.83 -6.86 -5.73
CA VAL A 118 5.92 -7.56 -7.02
C VAL A 118 5.75 -9.05 -6.82
N ARG A 119 5.30 -9.74 -7.87
CA ARG A 119 5.22 -11.22 -7.85
C ARG A 119 6.60 -11.84 -7.95
N PRO A 120 6.79 -13.06 -7.43
CA PRO A 120 8.01 -13.81 -7.63
C PRO A 120 8.41 -13.88 -9.09
N GLY A 121 9.70 -13.72 -9.39
CA GLY A 121 10.25 -13.75 -10.76
C GLY A 121 10.09 -12.47 -11.58
N GLN A 122 9.35 -11.47 -11.11
CA GLN A 122 9.20 -10.19 -11.83
C GLN A 122 10.37 -9.22 -11.61
N SER A 123 11.12 -9.40 -10.53
CA SER A 123 12.39 -8.72 -10.28
C SER A 123 13.29 -9.64 -9.46
N ASN A 124 14.47 -9.93 -9.97
CA ASN A 124 15.40 -10.86 -9.34
C ASN A 124 16.02 -10.33 -8.04
N GLU A 125 16.03 -9.02 -7.85
CA GLU A 125 16.69 -8.36 -6.71
C GLU A 125 15.73 -7.65 -5.76
N MET A 126 14.44 -7.50 -6.13
CA MET A 126 13.43 -6.93 -5.26
C MET A 126 12.83 -8.02 -4.36
N LEU A 127 13.65 -8.56 -3.49
CA LEU A 127 13.22 -9.52 -2.48
C LEU A 127 12.45 -8.81 -1.36
N PRO A 128 11.51 -9.48 -0.68
CA PRO A 128 10.74 -8.87 0.40
C PRO A 128 11.59 -8.17 1.46
N ASP A 129 12.70 -8.77 1.87
CA ASP A 129 13.59 -8.22 2.91
C ASP A 129 14.29 -6.92 2.45
N ALA A 130 14.44 -6.69 1.14
CA ALA A 130 15.03 -5.46 0.60
C ALA A 130 14.12 -4.23 0.77
N LEU A 131 12.85 -4.39 1.12
CA LEU A 131 11.90 -3.29 1.31
C LEU A 131 12.00 -2.67 2.71
N TRP A 132 12.27 -3.48 3.73
CA TRP A 132 12.21 -3.07 5.14
C TRP A 132 13.20 -1.98 5.55
N PRO A 133 14.45 -1.92 5.02
CA PRO A 133 15.38 -0.83 5.32
C PRO A 133 14.91 0.55 4.84
N HIS A 134 13.92 0.60 3.96
CA HIS A 134 13.40 1.83 3.35
C HIS A 134 12.03 2.22 3.93
N THR A 135 11.90 2.18 5.26
CA THR A 135 10.64 2.51 5.96
C THR A 135 10.80 3.71 6.88
N ILE A 136 9.68 4.36 7.16
CA ILE A 136 9.53 5.46 8.12
C ILE A 136 8.38 5.16 9.07
N PRO A 137 8.38 5.68 10.30
CA PRO A 137 7.23 5.58 11.21
C PRO A 137 5.97 6.22 10.59
N PHE A 138 4.81 5.57 10.82
CA PHE A 138 3.52 6.08 10.35
C PHE A 138 2.52 6.19 11.52
N SER A 139 2.63 7.27 12.28
CA SER A 139 1.85 7.51 13.50
C SER A 139 0.34 7.62 13.29
N SER A 140 -0.13 8.02 12.10
CA SER A 140 -1.57 8.11 11.79
C SER A 140 -2.30 6.77 11.86
N ALA A 141 -1.57 5.65 11.74
CA ALA A 141 -2.12 4.30 11.84
C ALA A 141 -1.91 3.66 13.21
N GLY A 142 -1.13 4.31 14.08
CA GLY A 142 -0.76 3.79 15.40
C GLY A 142 0.76 3.74 15.60
N PRO A 143 1.23 3.54 16.84
CA PRO A 143 2.64 3.68 17.19
C PRO A 143 3.58 2.64 16.56
N ALA A 144 3.05 1.50 16.11
CA ALA A 144 3.83 0.39 15.55
C ALA A 144 3.73 0.29 14.03
N ALA A 145 2.97 1.16 13.39
CA ALA A 145 2.85 1.15 11.94
C ALA A 145 4.01 1.88 11.27
N SER A 146 4.48 1.31 10.16
CA SER A 146 5.43 1.93 9.26
C SER A 146 4.80 2.19 7.89
N ALA A 147 5.44 3.05 7.12
CA ALA A 147 5.18 3.25 5.71
C ALA A 147 6.51 3.25 4.95
N PHE A 148 6.48 3.14 3.64
CA PHE A 148 7.69 3.32 2.85
C PHE A 148 8.21 4.76 2.94
N ALA A 149 9.53 4.92 3.00
CA ALA A 149 10.18 6.20 2.79
C ALA A 149 9.86 6.72 1.37
N PHE A 150 9.90 8.04 1.16
CA PHE A 150 9.35 8.66 -0.06
C PHE A 150 9.91 8.11 -1.36
N HIS A 151 11.21 7.78 -1.42
CA HIS A 151 11.82 7.18 -2.61
C HIS A 151 11.24 5.79 -2.92
N LEU A 152 11.03 4.93 -1.92
CA LEU A 152 10.42 3.61 -2.13
C LEU A 152 8.90 3.72 -2.32
N GLN A 153 8.23 4.67 -1.67
CA GLN A 153 6.82 4.96 -1.92
C GLN A 153 6.58 5.33 -3.39
N LEU A 154 7.45 6.15 -3.97
CA LEU A 154 7.38 6.52 -5.38
C LEU A 154 7.60 5.31 -6.30
N ILE A 155 8.61 4.48 -6.03
CA ILE A 155 8.86 3.24 -6.77
C ILE A 155 7.64 2.32 -6.71
N HIS A 156 7.05 2.12 -5.52
CA HIS A 156 5.88 1.27 -5.34
C HIS A 156 4.69 1.75 -6.17
N LEU A 157 4.39 3.06 -6.15
CA LEU A 157 3.30 3.63 -6.95
C LEU A 157 3.56 3.52 -8.45
N ILE A 158 4.79 3.71 -8.90
CA ILE A 158 5.20 3.51 -10.30
C ILE A 158 4.96 2.06 -10.75
N ILE A 159 5.43 1.09 -9.96
CA ILE A 159 5.21 -0.34 -10.24
C ILE A 159 3.72 -0.65 -10.27
N HIS A 160 2.97 -0.13 -9.31
CA HIS A 160 1.54 -0.36 -9.21
C HIS A 160 0.79 0.12 -10.46
N VAL A 161 1.04 1.37 -10.93
CA VAL A 161 0.33 1.91 -12.09
C VAL A 161 0.84 1.35 -13.42
N ALA A 162 2.16 1.24 -13.60
CA ALA A 162 2.73 0.92 -14.89
C ALA A 162 2.87 -0.59 -15.13
N HIS A 163 3.19 -1.37 -14.09
CA HIS A 163 3.41 -2.81 -14.22
C HIS A 163 2.18 -3.62 -13.82
N ASN A 164 1.67 -3.42 -12.59
CA ASN A 164 0.58 -4.23 -12.06
C ASN A 164 -0.76 -3.94 -12.76
N HIS A 165 -1.03 -2.68 -13.11
CA HIS A 165 -2.27 -2.25 -13.76
C HIS A 165 -2.12 -1.83 -15.22
N GLN A 166 -0.90 -1.73 -15.77
CA GLN A 166 -0.63 -1.38 -17.17
C GLN A 166 -1.41 -0.14 -17.61
N PHE A 167 -1.47 0.87 -16.74
CA PHE A 167 -2.26 2.11 -16.91
C PHE A 167 -3.76 1.89 -17.12
N SER A 168 -4.27 0.68 -16.89
CA SER A 168 -5.70 0.39 -16.98
C SER A 168 -6.44 1.06 -15.83
N PHE A 169 -7.34 2.00 -16.13
CA PHE A 169 -8.36 2.56 -15.22
C PHE A 169 -7.92 3.58 -14.17
N ASP A 170 -6.65 4.06 -14.08
CA ASP A 170 -6.30 4.73 -12.83
C ASP A 170 -5.61 6.10 -12.96
N LEU A 171 -6.37 7.11 -13.42
CA LEU A 171 -5.98 8.52 -13.24
C LEU A 171 -5.68 8.84 -11.77
N ARG A 172 -6.29 8.12 -10.82
CA ARG A 172 -6.06 8.29 -9.38
C ARG A 172 -4.63 7.92 -8.99
N SER A 173 -4.06 6.83 -9.55
CA SER A 173 -2.67 6.44 -9.25
C SER A 173 -1.67 7.47 -9.78
N LEU A 174 -1.91 8.05 -10.95
CA LEU A 174 -1.11 9.16 -11.46
C LEU A 174 -1.27 10.41 -10.58
N HIS A 175 -2.49 10.71 -10.14
CA HIS A 175 -2.76 11.81 -9.22
C HIS A 175 -2.11 11.60 -7.86
N ASP A 176 -2.12 10.38 -7.31
CA ASP A 176 -1.40 10.00 -6.09
C ASP A 176 0.09 10.33 -6.20
N ILE A 177 0.73 9.97 -7.34
CA ILE A 177 2.15 10.27 -7.60
C ILE A 177 2.38 11.78 -7.73
N ALA A 178 1.55 12.48 -8.49
CA ALA A 178 1.68 13.93 -8.67
C ALA A 178 1.57 14.68 -7.32
N LEU A 179 0.61 14.30 -6.47
CA LEU A 179 0.46 14.88 -5.13
C LEU A 179 1.61 14.51 -4.19
N LEU A 180 2.10 13.26 -4.24
CA LEU A 180 3.27 12.83 -3.47
C LEU A 180 4.49 13.68 -3.82
N LEU A 181 4.76 13.88 -5.11
CA LEU A 181 5.87 14.70 -5.60
C LEU A 181 5.67 16.17 -5.25
N LYS A 182 4.47 16.72 -5.40
CA LYS A 182 4.16 18.10 -5.05
C LYS A 182 4.40 18.38 -3.55
N LYS A 183 4.05 17.44 -2.69
CA LYS A 183 4.12 17.61 -1.22
C LYS A 183 5.48 17.27 -0.65
N HIS A 184 6.14 16.25 -1.19
CA HIS A 184 7.33 15.63 -0.62
C HIS A 184 8.50 15.49 -1.61
N GLY A 185 8.41 16.09 -2.81
CA GLY A 185 9.43 15.94 -3.84
C GLY A 185 10.83 16.37 -3.39
N GLU A 186 10.93 17.42 -2.55
CA GLU A 186 12.18 17.87 -1.94
C GLU A 186 12.74 16.87 -0.90
N SER A 187 11.86 16.06 -0.29
CA SER A 187 12.24 15.04 0.69
C SER A 187 12.55 13.68 0.05
N VAL A 188 12.38 13.54 -1.26
CA VAL A 188 12.74 12.31 -1.98
C VAL A 188 14.27 12.23 -2.07
N GLU A 189 14.83 11.14 -1.56
CA GLU A 189 16.25 10.83 -1.72
C GLU A 189 16.48 10.33 -3.16
N TRP A 190 16.59 11.26 -4.12
CA TRP A 190 16.63 10.97 -5.56
C TRP A 190 17.77 10.04 -5.96
N HIS A 191 18.94 10.11 -5.31
CA HIS A 191 20.03 9.18 -5.53
C HIS A 191 19.61 7.75 -5.20
N ARG A 192 18.96 7.53 -4.05
CA ARG A 192 18.42 6.21 -3.66
C ARG A 192 17.31 5.74 -4.59
N PHE A 193 16.44 6.66 -5.02
CA PHE A 193 15.42 6.32 -6.01
C PHE A 193 16.05 5.79 -7.29
N VAL A 194 17.04 6.49 -7.85
CA VAL A 194 17.72 6.08 -9.10
C VAL A 194 18.45 4.75 -8.90
N ASP A 195 19.20 4.59 -7.82
CA ASP A 195 19.95 3.38 -7.51
C ASP A 195 19.03 2.15 -7.40
N LEU A 196 17.92 2.28 -6.67
CA LEU A 196 16.96 1.19 -6.51
C LEU A 196 16.21 0.87 -7.81
N VAL A 197 15.81 1.89 -8.56
CA VAL A 197 15.16 1.71 -9.86
C VAL A 197 16.08 0.98 -10.84
N GLN A 198 17.38 1.31 -10.85
CA GLN A 198 18.40 0.62 -11.66
C GLN A 198 18.63 -0.80 -11.18
N LYS A 199 18.90 -0.97 -9.89
CA LYS A 199 19.15 -2.27 -9.26
C LYS A 199 18.02 -3.26 -9.50
N TRP A 200 16.78 -2.80 -9.40
CA TRP A 200 15.59 -3.66 -9.49
C TRP A 200 15.00 -3.77 -10.91
N GLY A 201 15.59 -3.07 -11.91
CA GLY A 201 15.18 -3.19 -13.32
C GLY A 201 13.92 -2.40 -13.70
N TRP A 202 13.56 -1.34 -12.95
CA TRP A 202 12.34 -0.57 -13.18
C TRP A 202 12.53 0.74 -13.95
N GLN A 203 13.69 0.95 -14.61
CA GLN A 203 14.04 2.20 -15.27
C GLN A 203 13.01 2.65 -16.33
N ARG A 204 12.54 1.71 -17.16
CA ARG A 204 11.57 2.00 -18.22
C ARG A 204 10.22 2.45 -17.66
N HIS A 205 9.75 1.78 -16.60
CA HIS A 205 8.50 2.14 -15.92
C HIS A 205 8.60 3.50 -15.24
N ALA A 206 9.71 3.75 -14.56
CA ALA A 206 9.98 5.03 -13.91
C ALA A 206 10.04 6.18 -14.93
N ALA A 207 10.79 6.02 -16.02
CA ALA A 207 10.90 7.04 -17.07
C ALA A 207 9.53 7.35 -17.68
N LEU A 208 8.73 6.33 -18.03
CA LEU A 208 7.40 6.51 -18.61
C LEU A 208 6.46 7.28 -17.67
N VAL A 209 6.39 6.86 -16.40
CA VAL A 209 5.51 7.52 -15.41
C VAL A 209 5.98 8.95 -15.15
N CYS A 210 7.28 9.19 -14.98
CA CYS A 210 7.80 10.54 -14.80
C CYS A 210 7.48 11.46 -15.99
N CYS A 211 7.64 10.96 -17.24
CA CYS A 211 7.24 11.73 -18.42
C CYS A 211 5.75 12.08 -18.42
N LEU A 212 4.87 11.14 -18.04
CA LEU A 212 3.43 11.39 -17.96
C LEU A 212 3.08 12.43 -16.87
N ILE A 213 3.71 12.35 -15.72
CA ILE A 213 3.46 13.28 -14.61
C ILE A 213 3.92 14.71 -14.94
N CYS A 214 5.00 14.86 -15.71
CA CYS A 214 5.46 16.19 -16.16
C CYS A 214 4.51 16.88 -17.16
N GLN A 215 3.53 16.16 -17.71
CA GLN A 215 2.54 16.70 -18.66
C GLN A 215 1.21 17.07 -17.98
N ILE A 216 1.02 16.71 -16.71
CA ILE A 216 -0.19 16.99 -15.92
C ILE A 216 0.06 18.16 -14.96
#